data_f074ea82ccbf8085c68fcff3b25a81c7
#
_entry.id   f074ea82ccbf8085c68fcff3b25a81c7
#
_cell.length_a   1.000
_cell.length_b   1.000
_cell.length_c   1.000
_cell.angle_alpha   90.00
_cell.angle_beta   90.00
_cell.angle_gamma   90.00
#
_symmetry.space_group_name_H-M   'P 1'
#
loop_
_entity.id
_entity.type
_entity.pdbx_description
1 polymer ?
#
loop_
_entity_poly.entity_id
_entity_poly.type
_entity_poly.pdbx_seq_one_letter_code
_entity_poly.pdbx_strand_id
1 'polypeptide(L)'
;MTIKKEGLRNKKIIFLVISVSLVCFNFYLVNGFAREQLITRNWINNPSFTTTDHWNLNKGKLGDSSDVNGSINNGKADFLVLGDYGEIKIDEPLDSGNWLSFQNPYLPILPDSYGINQSGCYVSHTWHESIDQTRNNPSIQWKRNITLPIDMSDHIITSASLSAYFNASVQALDHDGGGIEVYGDYTEGQNPPTDTQFGIGDFATFYVLISDLNNTYPFIVASNQTTTLGQDSPIVSSYPDSPMNVISEDILIAYLTSALSSDNFNFTITLGIDIYSEDNEYNVDIDRWSSLIIRNFNLTFTYEKKVDRYTTISFNQIGDSITGNNTRILDANLRFKYKIDQNWTISSPNSEIRIIINNNTHSEAVKLRSYTYSDTFQDAKLDGFNVTALILKDVNISTAIQVYIADSFGLGETIIISIDDLYLTISYILITEDLLEPWLYAGLFIIAAMITTVITGLLIAYIKVWRFPIPIRKVRKHKKALLDEKDPDVKIISREGAFKRNYAGEIDKTAKILKGTPLDGKIEKDKLFKEEAKTIKK
;
A
#
# COMPACT_ATOMS: atom_id res chain seq x y z
N MET A 1 52.44 -54.44 27.26
CA MET A 1 52.83 -54.43 25.85
C MET A 1 52.17 -53.32 25.05
N THR A 2 51.80 -52.20 25.68
CA THR A 2 50.99 -51.12 25.05
C THR A 2 51.77 -49.82 24.82
N ILE A 3 52.97 -49.67 25.35
CA ILE A 3 53.74 -48.41 25.27
C ILE A 3 54.56 -48.27 23.96
N LYS A 4 54.73 -49.35 23.19
CA LYS A 4 55.55 -49.32 21.94
C LYS A 4 54.79 -48.82 20.70
N LYS A 5 53.45 -48.72 20.72
CA LYS A 5 52.67 -48.29 19.52
C LYS A 5 52.50 -46.76 19.40
N GLU A 6 52.52 -46.01 20.49
CA GLU A 6 52.40 -44.55 20.40
C GLU A 6 53.66 -43.85 19.92
N GLY A 7 54.82 -44.34 20.28
CA GLY A 7 56.09 -43.78 19.81
C GLY A 7 56.30 -43.91 18.32
N LEU A 8 55.75 -44.95 17.67
CA LEU A 8 55.86 -45.15 16.23
C LEU A 8 54.90 -44.26 15.43
N ARG A 9 53.74 -43.93 16.02
CA ARG A 9 52.76 -43.06 15.41
C ARG A 9 53.22 -41.60 15.39
N ASN A 10 53.82 -41.13 16.46
CA ASN A 10 54.37 -39.78 16.55
C ASN A 10 55.61 -39.60 15.64
N LYS A 11 56.46 -40.65 15.52
CA LYS A 11 57.59 -40.60 14.56
C LYS A 11 57.12 -40.55 13.11
N LYS A 12 56.06 -41.25 12.75
CA LYS A 12 55.49 -41.17 11.37
C LYS A 12 54.89 -39.80 11.08
N ILE A 13 54.24 -39.16 12.07
CA ILE A 13 53.69 -37.80 11.94
C ILE A 13 54.83 -36.79 11.80
N ILE A 14 55.90 -36.89 12.62
CA ILE A 14 57.05 -36.02 12.55
C ILE A 14 57.77 -36.19 11.19
N PHE A 15 57.88 -37.43 10.69
CA PHE A 15 58.45 -37.69 9.39
C PHE A 15 57.63 -37.15 8.24
N LEU A 16 56.33 -37.24 8.35
CA LEU A 16 55.42 -36.65 7.37
C LEU A 16 55.54 -35.12 7.37
N VAL A 17 55.58 -34.49 8.56
CA VAL A 17 55.78 -33.04 8.70
C VAL A 17 57.14 -32.60 8.16
N ILE A 18 58.21 -33.32 8.46
CA ILE A 18 59.56 -33.02 7.94
C ILE A 18 59.62 -33.25 6.42
N SER A 19 59.04 -34.34 5.89
CA SER A 19 59.01 -34.60 4.46
C SER A 19 58.17 -33.54 3.71
N VAL A 20 57.04 -33.14 4.25
CA VAL A 20 56.23 -32.05 3.70
C VAL A 20 56.96 -30.71 3.80
N SER A 21 57.66 -30.42 4.91
CA SER A 21 58.48 -29.22 5.04
C SER A 21 59.67 -29.22 4.10
N LEU A 22 60.30 -30.37 3.88
CA LEU A 22 61.44 -30.54 2.90
C LEU A 22 60.95 -30.41 1.45
N VAL A 23 59.79 -30.93 1.14
CA VAL A 23 59.15 -30.74 -0.18
C VAL A 23 58.80 -29.27 -0.38
N CYS A 24 58.20 -28.63 0.63
CA CYS A 24 57.92 -27.20 0.57
C CYS A 24 59.17 -26.34 0.51
N PHE A 25 60.29 -26.76 1.20
CA PHE A 25 61.56 -26.03 1.17
C PHE A 25 62.27 -26.22 -0.17
N ASN A 26 62.23 -27.40 -0.76
CA ASN A 26 62.79 -27.62 -2.12
C ASN A 26 61.96 -26.90 -3.19
N PHE A 27 60.64 -26.77 -2.99
CA PHE A 27 59.79 -25.93 -3.84
C PHE A 27 60.15 -24.43 -3.75
N TYR A 28 60.61 -23.96 -2.58
CA TYR A 28 61.05 -22.58 -2.39
C TYR A 28 62.44 -22.32 -3.05
N LEU A 29 63.31 -23.35 -3.13
CA LEU A 29 64.65 -23.23 -3.70
C LEU A 29 64.74 -23.38 -5.23
N VAL A 30 63.71 -24.00 -5.83
CA VAL A 30 63.63 -24.17 -7.31
C VAL A 30 62.97 -22.95 -7.99
N ASN A 31 62.31 -22.13 -7.23
CA ASN A 31 61.70 -20.91 -7.77
C ASN A 31 62.79 -19.85 -7.94
N GLY A 32 63.38 -19.75 -9.14
CA GLY A 32 64.19 -18.62 -9.54
C GLY A 32 63.45 -17.30 -9.15
N PHE A 33 64.20 -16.25 -8.86
CA PHE A 33 63.67 -14.96 -8.43
C PHE A 33 62.66 -14.41 -9.47
N ALA A 34 61.42 -14.84 -9.37
CA ALA A 34 60.35 -14.25 -10.14
C ALA A 34 60.28 -12.76 -9.76
N ARG A 35 60.46 -11.88 -10.71
CA ARG A 35 60.38 -10.45 -10.47
C ARG A 35 58.90 -10.07 -10.35
N GLU A 36 58.46 -9.88 -9.13
CA GLU A 36 57.09 -9.40 -8.82
C GLU A 36 57.05 -7.89 -9.08
N GLN A 37 56.17 -7.48 -9.99
CA GLN A 37 55.88 -6.06 -10.22
C GLN A 37 54.50 -5.76 -9.65
N LEU A 38 54.43 -4.93 -8.60
CA LEU A 38 53.17 -4.43 -8.08
C LEU A 38 52.64 -3.33 -9.02
N ILE A 39 51.41 -3.50 -9.47
CA ILE A 39 50.68 -2.54 -10.28
C ILE A 39 49.41 -2.14 -9.51
N THR A 40 49.19 -0.85 -9.36
CA THR A 40 47.99 -0.28 -8.78
C THR A 40 47.42 0.75 -9.73
N ARG A 41 46.16 0.57 -10.15
CA ARG A 41 45.48 1.55 -11.02
C ARG A 41 43.99 1.61 -10.76
N ASN A 42 43.38 2.72 -11.16
CA ASN A 42 41.91 2.81 -11.25
C ASN A 42 41.42 2.10 -12.51
N TRP A 43 40.30 1.34 -12.36
CA TRP A 43 39.68 0.54 -13.43
C TRP A 43 38.39 1.18 -13.95
N ILE A 44 37.93 2.26 -13.33
CA ILE A 44 36.74 3.01 -13.76
C ILE A 44 37.18 4.03 -14.80
N ASN A 45 36.54 3.99 -15.95
CA ASN A 45 36.62 5.06 -16.94
C ASN A 45 35.60 6.15 -16.54
N ASN A 46 36.01 7.42 -16.67
CA ASN A 46 35.17 8.56 -16.32
C ASN A 46 34.57 8.47 -14.88
N PRO A 47 35.43 8.40 -13.83
CA PRO A 47 35.02 8.20 -12.45
C PRO A 47 34.23 9.39 -11.87
N SER A 48 34.38 10.57 -12.45
CA SER A 48 33.70 11.82 -12.03
C SER A 48 32.50 12.14 -12.92
N PHE A 49 31.99 11.21 -13.68
CA PHE A 49 30.77 11.33 -14.50
C PHE A 49 30.73 12.62 -15.34
N THR A 50 31.86 13.04 -15.89
CA THR A 50 31.94 14.30 -16.68
C THR A 50 31.20 14.22 -18.01
N THR A 51 31.05 13.02 -18.53
CA THR A 51 30.28 12.70 -19.75
C THR A 51 29.45 11.45 -19.51
N THR A 52 28.56 11.11 -20.44
CA THR A 52 27.83 9.82 -20.43
C THR A 52 28.66 8.66 -20.96
N ASP A 53 29.85 8.94 -21.48
CA ASP A 53 30.69 7.89 -22.08
C ASP A 53 31.06 6.82 -21.07
N HIS A 54 31.06 5.58 -21.53
CA HIS A 54 31.32 4.36 -20.74
C HIS A 54 30.23 3.97 -19.75
N TRP A 55 29.26 4.83 -19.44
CA TRP A 55 28.20 4.54 -18.50
C TRP A 55 26.88 4.20 -19.20
N ASN A 56 26.28 3.09 -18.84
CA ASN A 56 24.97 2.67 -19.32
C ASN A 56 23.97 2.69 -18.17
N LEU A 57 22.85 3.38 -18.39
CA LEU A 57 21.72 3.36 -17.47
C LEU A 57 20.94 2.05 -17.66
N ASN A 58 20.66 1.37 -16.57
CA ASN A 58 19.86 0.15 -16.56
C ASN A 58 18.79 0.24 -15.46
N LYS A 59 17.55 0.01 -15.84
CA LYS A 59 16.41 -0.13 -14.92
C LYS A 59 16.10 -1.61 -14.76
N GLY A 60 15.87 -2.04 -13.52
CA GLY A 60 15.56 -3.44 -13.21
C GLY A 60 14.26 -3.91 -13.83
N LYS A 61 14.12 -5.23 -13.89
CA LYS A 61 12.88 -5.88 -14.39
C LYS A 61 11.87 -6.18 -13.27
N LEU A 62 12.30 -6.08 -12.02
CA LEU A 62 11.45 -6.25 -10.84
C LEU A 62 11.03 -4.86 -10.36
N GLY A 63 9.86 -4.79 -9.73
CA GLY A 63 9.26 -3.51 -9.35
C GLY A 63 8.74 -2.74 -10.57
N ASP A 64 8.54 -1.44 -10.42
CA ASP A 64 8.10 -0.58 -11.53
C ASP A 64 9.26 0.31 -12.02
N SER A 65 9.64 0.14 -13.29
CA SER A 65 10.69 0.92 -13.91
C SER A 65 10.30 2.39 -14.18
N SER A 66 9.02 2.72 -14.09
CA SER A 66 8.51 4.09 -14.20
C SER A 66 8.75 4.91 -12.94
N ASP A 67 8.99 4.27 -11.79
CA ASP A 67 9.26 4.92 -10.51
C ASP A 67 10.61 5.58 -10.42
N VAL A 68 11.50 5.25 -11.34
CA VAL A 68 12.89 5.70 -11.27
C VAL A 68 13.38 6.24 -12.62
N ASN A 69 14.29 7.20 -12.56
CA ASN A 69 15.01 7.69 -13.72
C ASN A 69 16.46 7.99 -13.34
N GLY A 70 17.30 8.21 -14.34
CA GLY A 70 18.70 8.54 -14.09
C GLY A 70 19.31 9.37 -15.19
N SER A 71 20.26 10.21 -14.81
CA SER A 71 20.99 11.04 -15.74
C SER A 71 22.43 11.29 -15.26
N ILE A 72 23.31 11.56 -16.19
CA ILE A 72 24.67 12.00 -15.88
C ILE A 72 24.79 13.44 -16.34
N ASN A 73 24.99 14.32 -15.40
CA ASN A 73 25.08 15.77 -15.65
C ASN A 73 26.04 16.43 -14.67
N ASN A 74 26.78 17.42 -15.16
CA ASN A 74 27.63 18.28 -14.32
C ASN A 74 28.61 17.55 -13.39
N GLY A 75 29.19 16.47 -13.87
CA GLY A 75 30.18 15.71 -13.11
C GLY A 75 29.59 14.81 -12.03
N LYS A 76 28.37 14.34 -12.18
CA LYS A 76 27.72 13.41 -11.25
C LYS A 76 26.71 12.52 -11.95
N ALA A 77 26.45 11.37 -11.38
CA ALA A 77 25.34 10.48 -11.76
C ALA A 77 24.17 10.72 -10.81
N ASP A 78 23.04 11.14 -11.33
CA ASP A 78 21.81 11.35 -10.58
C ASP A 78 20.86 10.18 -10.78
N PHE A 79 20.42 9.58 -9.68
CA PHE A 79 19.35 8.61 -9.59
C PHE A 79 18.12 9.32 -9.02
N LEU A 80 17.06 9.33 -9.77
CA LEU A 80 15.80 9.95 -9.41
C LEU A 80 14.83 8.86 -8.99
N VAL A 81 14.31 8.95 -7.77
CA VAL A 81 13.11 8.23 -7.35
C VAL A 81 11.96 9.21 -7.52
N LEU A 82 11.07 8.90 -8.45
CA LEU A 82 10.07 9.86 -8.93
C LEU A 82 8.91 9.92 -7.93
N GLY A 83 8.62 11.11 -7.46
CA GLY A 83 7.46 11.43 -6.65
C GLY A 83 6.46 12.27 -7.45
N ASP A 84 5.23 12.21 -7.03
CA ASP A 84 4.14 13.06 -7.48
C ASP A 84 3.16 13.26 -6.34
N TYR A 85 2.60 14.46 -6.24
CA TYR A 85 1.63 14.82 -5.22
C TYR A 85 0.52 15.65 -5.85
N GLY A 86 -0.70 15.38 -5.44
CA GLY A 86 -1.80 16.21 -5.83
C GLY A 86 -2.97 16.16 -4.87
N GLU A 87 -3.92 17.05 -5.10
CA GLU A 87 -5.16 17.16 -4.36
C GLU A 87 -6.34 17.12 -5.32
N ILE A 88 -7.34 16.32 -4.98
CA ILE A 88 -8.62 16.27 -5.67
C ILE A 88 -9.67 16.91 -4.77
N LYS A 89 -10.40 17.86 -5.34
CA LYS A 89 -11.54 18.54 -4.68
C LYS A 89 -12.80 18.33 -5.49
N ILE A 90 -13.82 17.88 -4.82
CA ILE A 90 -15.17 17.67 -5.36
C ILE A 90 -16.11 18.50 -4.50
N ASP A 91 -16.14 19.79 -4.79
CA ASP A 91 -16.90 20.83 -4.06
C ASP A 91 -17.93 21.54 -4.93
N GLU A 92 -18.24 20.95 -6.07
CA GLU A 92 -19.17 21.58 -7.00
C GLU A 92 -20.57 21.74 -6.39
N PRO A 93 -21.23 22.86 -6.68
CA PRO A 93 -22.61 23.05 -6.26
C PRO A 93 -23.47 21.90 -6.78
N LEU A 94 -24.40 21.44 -5.97
CA LEU A 94 -25.36 20.44 -6.40
C LEU A 94 -26.23 21.05 -7.48
N ASP A 95 -25.90 20.71 -8.74
CA ASP A 95 -26.66 21.11 -9.90
C ASP A 95 -27.33 19.91 -10.58
N SER A 96 -28.41 20.17 -11.32
CA SER A 96 -29.16 19.12 -12.00
C SER A 96 -28.42 18.49 -13.20
N GLY A 97 -27.30 19.08 -13.64
CA GLY A 97 -26.59 18.63 -14.84
C GLY A 97 -25.72 17.40 -14.63
N ASN A 98 -25.16 17.28 -13.43
CA ASN A 98 -24.15 16.27 -13.12
C ASN A 98 -24.68 15.14 -12.22
N TRP A 99 -25.81 15.35 -11.57
CA TRP A 99 -26.42 14.38 -10.67
C TRP A 99 -27.68 13.78 -11.28
N LEU A 100 -27.79 12.46 -11.26
CA LEU A 100 -28.96 11.74 -11.75
C LEU A 100 -29.73 11.15 -10.59
N SER A 101 -31.04 11.32 -10.57
CA SER A 101 -31.92 10.73 -9.57
C SER A 101 -32.15 9.25 -9.87
N PHE A 102 -32.11 8.41 -8.84
CA PHE A 102 -32.36 6.98 -8.89
C PHE A 102 -33.28 6.55 -7.76
N GLN A 103 -34.18 5.66 -8.07
CA GLN A 103 -34.97 5.00 -7.08
C GLN A 103 -34.08 4.06 -6.23
N ASN A 104 -34.23 4.12 -4.92
CA ASN A 104 -33.55 3.17 -4.05
C ASN A 104 -34.15 1.76 -4.25
N PRO A 105 -33.38 0.77 -4.69
CA PRO A 105 -33.91 -0.56 -5.00
C PRO A 105 -34.46 -1.32 -3.77
N TYR A 106 -34.06 -0.91 -2.58
CA TYR A 106 -34.49 -1.51 -1.31
C TYR A 106 -35.72 -0.81 -0.70
N LEU A 107 -35.98 0.42 -1.12
CA LEU A 107 -37.12 1.21 -0.71
C LEU A 107 -37.79 1.77 -1.97
N PRO A 108 -38.66 0.99 -2.60
CA PRO A 108 -39.16 1.28 -3.95
C PRO A 108 -40.29 2.33 -4.00
N ILE A 109 -40.58 3.01 -2.90
CA ILE A 109 -41.57 4.09 -2.85
C ILE A 109 -40.85 5.40 -3.13
N LEU A 110 -41.36 6.18 -4.09
CA LEU A 110 -40.80 7.49 -4.41
C LEU A 110 -41.51 8.58 -3.59
N PRO A 111 -40.79 9.61 -3.15
CA PRO A 111 -41.43 10.83 -2.60
C PRO A 111 -42.30 11.53 -3.66
N ASP A 112 -43.25 12.34 -3.21
CA ASP A 112 -44.15 13.09 -4.09
C ASP A 112 -43.41 14.07 -5.00
N SER A 113 -42.38 14.70 -4.47
CA SER A 113 -41.52 15.60 -5.24
C SER A 113 -40.08 15.49 -4.77
N TYR A 114 -39.18 15.47 -5.71
CA TYR A 114 -37.73 15.43 -5.47
C TYR A 114 -36.97 16.04 -6.61
N GLY A 115 -35.76 16.50 -6.35
CA GLY A 115 -34.92 17.10 -7.39
C GLY A 115 -33.69 17.78 -6.83
N ILE A 116 -33.09 18.59 -7.67
CA ILE A 116 -31.94 19.40 -7.32
C ILE A 116 -32.24 20.85 -7.69
N ASN A 117 -31.93 21.75 -6.79
CA ASN A 117 -32.06 23.20 -6.99
C ASN A 117 -30.87 23.92 -6.34
N GLN A 118 -30.89 25.24 -6.33
CA GLN A 118 -29.85 26.06 -5.72
C GLN A 118 -29.61 25.81 -4.23
N SER A 119 -30.61 25.22 -3.53
CA SER A 119 -30.51 24.88 -2.11
C SER A 119 -29.87 23.51 -1.87
N GLY A 120 -29.78 22.65 -2.90
CA GLY A 120 -29.26 21.28 -2.79
C GLY A 120 -30.17 20.22 -3.39
N CYS A 121 -29.93 18.97 -3.04
CA CYS A 121 -30.82 17.84 -3.32
C CYS A 121 -31.99 17.90 -2.35
N TYR A 122 -33.19 17.99 -2.86
CA TYR A 122 -34.38 18.18 -2.03
C TYR A 122 -35.43 17.09 -2.23
N VAL A 123 -36.18 16.84 -1.18
CA VAL A 123 -37.39 15.99 -1.15
C VAL A 123 -38.53 16.71 -0.46
N SER A 124 -39.73 16.49 -0.98
CA SER A 124 -40.96 16.73 -0.23
C SER A 124 -41.90 15.53 -0.38
N HIS A 125 -42.66 15.23 0.65
CA HIS A 125 -43.59 14.12 0.68
C HIS A 125 -44.72 14.44 1.63
N THR A 126 -45.92 13.90 1.37
CA THR A 126 -47.04 13.95 2.32
C THR A 126 -47.39 12.51 2.63
N TRP A 127 -47.22 12.15 3.86
CA TRP A 127 -47.73 10.92 4.42
C TRP A 127 -49.21 11.15 4.76
N HIS A 128 -50.00 10.16 4.46
CA HIS A 128 -51.41 10.15 4.85
C HIS A 128 -51.76 8.71 5.21
N GLU A 129 -52.18 8.51 6.43
CA GLU A 129 -52.67 7.23 6.87
C GLU A 129 -53.76 6.71 5.93
N SER A 130 -53.67 5.44 5.57
CA SER A 130 -54.74 4.72 4.89
C SER A 130 -55.03 3.43 5.65
N ILE A 131 -56.26 2.93 5.53
CA ILE A 131 -56.75 1.71 6.23
C ILE A 131 -55.83 0.51 6.04
N ASP A 132 -55.03 0.52 4.99
CA ASP A 132 -54.14 -0.60 4.61
C ASP A 132 -52.65 -0.27 4.78
N GLN A 133 -52.28 0.90 5.21
CA GLN A 133 -50.89 1.33 5.37
C GLN A 133 -50.67 2.01 6.72
N THR A 134 -49.96 1.30 7.57
CA THR A 134 -49.55 1.79 8.89
C THR A 134 -48.17 2.43 8.86
N ARG A 135 -47.48 2.37 7.75
CA ARG A 135 -46.16 2.98 7.55
C ARG A 135 -45.81 3.16 6.08
N ASN A 136 -44.97 4.12 5.79
CA ASN A 136 -44.44 4.36 4.46
C ASN A 136 -42.94 4.72 4.52
N ASN A 137 -42.18 4.25 3.55
CA ASN A 137 -40.73 4.49 3.47
C ASN A 137 -40.33 5.05 2.09
N PRO A 138 -40.71 6.30 1.77
CA PRO A 138 -40.27 6.92 0.52
C PRO A 138 -38.76 7.19 0.51
N SER A 139 -38.14 6.97 -0.62
CA SER A 139 -36.71 7.12 -0.75
C SER A 139 -36.30 7.59 -2.14
N ILE A 140 -35.24 8.37 -2.21
CA ILE A 140 -34.61 8.80 -3.44
C ILE A 140 -33.10 8.93 -3.26
N GLN A 141 -32.38 8.60 -4.30
CA GLN A 141 -30.93 8.75 -4.40
C GLN A 141 -30.56 9.65 -5.58
N TRP A 142 -29.48 10.39 -5.45
CA TRP A 142 -28.83 11.11 -6.54
C TRP A 142 -27.41 10.58 -6.69
N LYS A 143 -27.07 10.18 -7.88
CA LYS A 143 -25.77 9.60 -8.19
C LYS A 143 -24.99 10.49 -9.14
N ARG A 144 -23.70 10.55 -8.91
CA ARG A 144 -22.75 11.22 -9.78
C ARG A 144 -21.51 10.36 -9.95
N ASN A 145 -21.16 10.11 -11.19
CA ASN A 145 -19.88 9.50 -11.53
C ASN A 145 -18.80 10.58 -11.54
N ILE A 146 -17.75 10.35 -10.79
CA ILE A 146 -16.57 11.21 -10.71
C ILE A 146 -15.50 10.59 -11.58
N THR A 147 -14.93 11.38 -12.48
CA THR A 147 -13.76 10.99 -13.28
C THR A 147 -12.57 11.79 -12.81
N LEU A 148 -11.52 11.09 -12.39
CA LEU A 148 -10.27 11.69 -11.94
C LEU A 148 -9.40 12.08 -13.12
N PRO A 149 -8.60 13.15 -13.02
CA PRO A 149 -7.68 13.57 -14.06
C PRO A 149 -6.44 12.68 -14.17
N ILE A 150 -6.23 11.76 -13.24
CA ILE A 150 -5.06 10.89 -13.14
C ILE A 150 -5.46 9.44 -12.94
N ASP A 151 -4.55 8.54 -13.29
CA ASP A 151 -4.64 7.11 -13.00
C ASP A 151 -4.18 6.82 -11.58
N MET A 152 -5.10 6.38 -10.73
CA MET A 152 -4.81 6.06 -9.33
C MET A 152 -4.14 4.69 -9.13
N SER A 153 -3.93 3.90 -10.20
CA SER A 153 -3.24 2.60 -10.09
C SER A 153 -1.82 2.71 -9.54
N ASP A 154 -1.19 3.85 -9.83
CA ASP A 154 0.20 4.17 -9.46
C ASP A 154 0.28 5.25 -8.36
N HIS A 155 -0.81 5.43 -7.59
CA HIS A 155 -0.89 6.42 -6.51
C HIS A 155 -1.52 5.83 -5.25
N ILE A 156 -1.22 6.45 -4.12
CA ILE A 156 -1.82 6.14 -2.81
C ILE A 156 -2.52 7.39 -2.29
N ILE A 157 -3.72 7.23 -1.77
CA ILE A 157 -4.44 8.31 -1.08
C ILE A 157 -3.81 8.47 0.31
N THR A 158 -3.36 9.67 0.64
CA THR A 158 -2.63 9.98 1.88
C THR A 158 -3.46 10.73 2.91
N SER A 159 -4.45 11.48 2.46
CA SER A 159 -5.46 12.08 3.33
C SER A 159 -6.80 12.18 2.63
N ALA A 160 -7.89 12.23 3.40
CA ALA A 160 -9.22 12.43 2.87
C ALA A 160 -10.12 13.11 3.89
N SER A 161 -10.93 14.05 3.42
CA SER A 161 -11.95 14.73 4.24
C SER A 161 -13.24 14.85 3.47
N LEU A 162 -14.34 14.73 4.19
CA LEU A 162 -15.68 14.87 3.64
C LEU A 162 -16.51 15.78 4.55
N SER A 163 -17.34 16.62 3.96
CA SER A 163 -18.36 17.35 4.66
C SER A 163 -19.66 17.37 3.85
N ALA A 164 -20.77 17.24 4.53
CA ALA A 164 -22.11 17.40 3.97
C ALA A 164 -23.04 17.93 5.06
N TYR A 165 -24.03 18.69 4.68
CA TYR A 165 -25.01 19.26 5.58
C TYR A 165 -26.41 18.82 5.17
N PHE A 166 -27.30 18.75 6.14
CA PHE A 166 -28.71 18.46 5.91
C PHE A 166 -29.59 19.41 6.70
N ASN A 167 -30.80 19.59 6.21
CA ASN A 167 -31.91 20.13 7.00
C ASN A 167 -33.18 19.31 6.76
N ALA A 168 -34.10 19.38 7.69
CA ALA A 168 -35.40 18.75 7.60
C ALA A 168 -36.46 19.64 8.21
N SER A 169 -37.65 19.61 7.62
CA SER A 169 -38.84 20.28 8.18
C SER A 169 -40.08 19.45 7.87
N VAL A 170 -40.82 19.12 8.89
CA VAL A 170 -42.09 18.39 8.83
C VAL A 170 -43.18 19.19 9.52
N GLN A 171 -44.36 19.17 8.95
CA GLN A 171 -45.57 19.73 9.53
C GLN A 171 -46.56 18.59 9.74
N ALA A 172 -46.91 18.31 10.98
CA ALA A 172 -48.05 17.48 11.33
C ALA A 172 -49.33 18.22 10.96
N LEU A 173 -50.18 17.60 10.18
CA LEU A 173 -51.45 18.14 9.76
C LEU A 173 -52.55 17.34 10.46
N ASP A 174 -52.76 17.64 11.72
CA ASP A 174 -53.87 17.07 12.48
C ASP A 174 -55.20 17.52 11.84
N HIS A 175 -56.01 16.58 11.53
CA HIS A 175 -57.29 16.85 10.90
C HIS A 175 -58.48 16.80 11.83
N ASP A 176 -58.36 16.20 12.98
CA ASP A 176 -59.47 16.04 13.88
C ASP A 176 -59.45 16.99 15.08
N GLY A 177 -58.59 17.98 15.07
CA GLY A 177 -58.68 19.11 15.99
C GLY A 177 -58.27 18.80 17.42
N GLY A 178 -57.21 18.08 17.60
CA GLY A 178 -56.60 17.92 18.92
C GLY A 178 -56.26 16.52 19.34
N GLY A 179 -56.02 15.64 18.41
CA GLY A 179 -55.34 14.38 18.70
C GLY A 179 -53.93 14.67 19.24
N ILE A 180 -53.60 14.16 20.38
CA ILE A 180 -52.23 14.13 20.85
C ILE A 180 -51.63 12.89 20.22
N GLU A 181 -50.56 13.07 19.47
CA GLU A 181 -49.75 11.95 18.99
C GLU A 181 -49.42 11.04 20.16
N VAL A 182 -49.91 9.81 20.13
CA VAL A 182 -49.73 8.85 21.22
C VAL A 182 -48.49 8.06 21.01
N TYR A 183 -47.39 8.67 21.31
CA TYR A 183 -46.08 8.11 21.20
C TYR A 183 -45.94 6.83 22.04
N GLY A 184 -45.87 5.67 21.38
CA GLY A 184 -45.61 4.40 22.04
C GLY A 184 -46.82 3.67 22.63
N ASP A 185 -48.03 4.08 22.34
CA ASP A 185 -49.24 3.45 22.89
C ASP A 185 -49.84 2.36 22.02
N TYR A 186 -49.37 2.20 20.80
CA TYR A 186 -49.90 1.19 19.89
C TYR A 186 -49.28 -0.18 20.13
N THR A 187 -50.13 -1.15 20.43
CA THR A 187 -49.78 -2.56 20.50
C THR A 187 -50.50 -3.31 19.40
N GLU A 188 -49.78 -3.94 18.51
CA GLU A 188 -50.37 -4.73 17.41
C GLU A 188 -51.42 -5.71 17.92
N GLY A 189 -52.56 -5.73 17.29
CA GLY A 189 -53.70 -6.59 17.63
C GLY A 189 -54.70 -6.04 18.63
N GLN A 190 -54.56 -4.81 19.08
CA GLN A 190 -55.61 -4.11 19.84
C GLN A 190 -56.60 -3.38 18.91
N ASN A 191 -57.73 -3.01 19.40
CA ASN A 191 -58.75 -2.24 18.67
C ASN A 191 -59.11 -0.96 19.44
N PRO A 192 -58.68 0.22 19.01
CA PRO A 192 -57.91 0.47 17.83
C PRO A 192 -56.56 -0.27 17.88
N PRO A 193 -55.95 -0.57 16.74
CA PRO A 193 -54.67 -1.25 16.74
C PRO A 193 -53.65 -0.39 17.44
N THR A 194 -53.17 -0.85 18.59
CA THR A 194 -52.09 -0.21 19.30
C THR A 194 -50.85 -1.01 19.00
N ASP A 195 -49.96 -0.47 18.20
CA ASP A 195 -48.70 -1.10 17.85
C ASP A 195 -47.53 -0.33 18.47
N THR A 196 -46.96 -0.88 19.51
CA THR A 196 -45.78 -0.30 20.16
C THR A 196 -44.54 -0.24 19.26
N GLN A 197 -44.57 -0.91 18.13
CA GLN A 197 -43.46 -0.84 17.15
C GLN A 197 -43.42 0.51 16.46
N PHE A 198 -44.54 1.20 16.38
CA PHE A 198 -44.70 2.45 15.64
C PHE A 198 -44.69 3.68 16.52
N GLY A 199 -44.50 3.55 17.80
CA GLY A 199 -44.56 4.66 18.74
C GLY A 199 -43.31 5.53 18.84
N ILE A 200 -42.47 5.57 17.83
CA ILE A 200 -41.17 6.28 17.87
C ILE A 200 -41.17 7.61 17.13
N GLY A 201 -42.25 7.93 16.47
CA GLY A 201 -42.36 9.09 15.61
C GLY A 201 -41.55 8.95 14.31
N ASP A 202 -41.88 9.84 13.44
CA ASP A 202 -41.32 9.90 12.10
C ASP A 202 -39.87 10.36 12.06
N PHE A 203 -39.16 9.94 11.07
CA PHE A 203 -37.76 10.37 10.86
C PHE A 203 -37.34 10.34 9.39
N ALA A 204 -36.34 11.12 9.08
CA ALA A 204 -35.65 11.04 7.81
C ALA A 204 -34.18 10.71 8.02
N THR A 205 -33.66 9.86 7.17
CA THR A 205 -32.23 9.51 7.12
C THR A 205 -31.58 10.14 5.90
N PHE A 206 -30.51 10.86 6.15
CA PHE A 206 -29.66 11.47 5.13
C PHE A 206 -28.34 10.73 5.08
N TYR A 207 -27.87 10.40 3.90
CA TYR A 207 -26.61 9.66 3.77
C TYR A 207 -25.84 9.99 2.51
N VAL A 208 -24.53 9.75 2.58
CA VAL A 208 -23.59 9.83 1.46
C VAL A 208 -22.93 8.47 1.32
N LEU A 209 -22.92 7.94 0.09
CA LEU A 209 -22.23 6.70 -0.25
C LEU A 209 -21.11 7.00 -1.25
N ILE A 210 -20.05 6.21 -1.14
CA ILE A 210 -19.00 6.09 -2.16
C ILE A 210 -18.99 4.64 -2.66
N SER A 211 -18.91 4.43 -3.97
CA SER A 211 -18.87 3.11 -4.58
C SER A 211 -18.06 3.11 -5.87
N ASP A 212 -17.79 1.94 -6.41
CA ASP A 212 -17.32 1.78 -7.77
C ASP A 212 -18.41 2.24 -8.79
N LEU A 213 -18.03 2.34 -10.06
CA LEU A 213 -18.97 2.73 -11.14
C LEU A 213 -20.19 1.82 -11.24
N ASN A 214 -20.05 0.55 -10.92
CA ASN A 214 -21.11 -0.45 -10.99
C ASN A 214 -22.01 -0.43 -9.74
N ASN A 215 -21.66 0.39 -8.75
CA ASN A 215 -22.35 0.45 -7.47
C ASN A 215 -22.43 -0.91 -6.76
N THR A 216 -21.38 -1.72 -6.92
CA THR A 216 -21.37 -3.12 -6.45
C THR A 216 -21.21 -3.20 -4.94
N TYR A 217 -20.46 -2.28 -4.34
CA TYR A 217 -20.20 -2.21 -2.90
C TYR A 217 -20.28 -0.75 -2.43
N PRO A 218 -21.48 -0.23 -2.22
CA PRO A 218 -21.64 1.13 -1.69
C PRO A 218 -21.27 1.17 -0.20
N PHE A 219 -20.38 2.11 0.14
CA PHE A 219 -19.95 2.38 1.51
C PHE A 219 -20.59 3.66 2.02
N ILE A 220 -21.25 3.60 3.18
CA ILE A 220 -21.74 4.81 3.85
C ILE A 220 -20.56 5.58 4.42
N VAL A 221 -20.34 6.78 3.92
CA VAL A 221 -19.21 7.65 4.35
C VAL A 221 -19.67 8.82 5.23
N ALA A 222 -20.93 9.21 5.11
CA ALA A 222 -21.57 10.14 6.03
C ALA A 222 -23.05 9.79 6.18
N SER A 223 -23.60 9.95 7.36
CA SER A 223 -25.03 9.79 7.58
C SER A 223 -25.50 10.59 8.79
N ASN A 224 -26.77 10.91 8.77
CA ASN A 224 -27.48 11.41 9.95
C ASN A 224 -28.95 11.06 9.87
N GLN A 225 -29.61 11.03 11.00
CA GLN A 225 -31.03 10.78 11.09
C GLN A 225 -31.65 11.83 11.98
N THR A 226 -32.81 12.30 11.58
CA THR A 226 -33.68 13.08 12.45
C THR A 226 -34.39 12.16 13.45
N THR A 227 -34.95 12.71 14.48
CA THR A 227 -35.73 11.97 15.47
C THR A 227 -36.98 12.76 15.78
N THR A 228 -38.08 12.08 16.07
CA THR A 228 -39.34 12.70 16.56
C THR A 228 -39.81 13.84 15.67
N LEU A 229 -39.88 13.64 14.36
CA LEU A 229 -40.54 14.53 13.43
C LEU A 229 -42.01 14.11 13.26
N GLY A 230 -42.84 15.01 12.76
CA GLY A 230 -44.21 14.70 12.45
C GLY A 230 -45.14 14.64 13.68
N GLN A 231 -44.70 15.07 14.85
CA GLN A 231 -45.52 15.08 16.05
C GLN A 231 -46.40 16.34 16.12
N ASP A 232 -47.56 16.21 16.64
CA ASP A 232 -48.51 17.33 16.82
C ASP A 232 -47.99 18.47 17.69
N SER A 233 -47.00 18.22 18.50
CA SER A 233 -46.40 19.23 19.36
C SER A 233 -44.88 19.17 19.37
N PRO A 234 -44.21 20.10 18.67
CA PRO A 234 -44.79 21.24 17.92
C PRO A 234 -45.34 20.80 16.55
N ILE A 235 -46.41 21.44 16.09
CA ILE A 235 -47.04 21.20 14.78
C ILE A 235 -46.02 21.28 13.61
N VAL A 236 -45.01 22.10 13.74
CA VAL A 236 -43.87 22.14 12.80
C VAL A 236 -42.63 21.78 13.56
N SER A 237 -42.06 20.66 13.23
CA SER A 237 -40.76 20.21 13.71
C SER A 237 -39.70 20.44 12.65
N SER A 238 -38.53 20.87 13.05
CA SER A 238 -37.45 21.13 12.10
C SER A 238 -36.06 20.86 12.68
N TYR A 239 -35.23 20.36 11.84
CA TYR A 239 -33.78 20.30 12.04
C TYR A 239 -33.15 21.43 11.23
N PRO A 240 -32.47 22.39 11.89
CA PRO A 240 -31.74 23.42 11.18
C PRO A 240 -30.58 22.78 10.39
N ASP A 241 -29.93 23.59 9.58
CA ASP A 241 -28.75 23.20 8.84
C ASP A 241 -27.67 22.60 9.76
N SER A 242 -27.48 21.32 9.65
CA SER A 242 -26.65 20.52 10.55
C SER A 242 -25.63 19.68 9.75
N PRO A 243 -24.40 19.54 10.25
CA PRO A 243 -23.44 18.66 9.61
C PRO A 243 -23.86 17.20 9.75
N MET A 244 -23.59 16.41 8.72
CA MET A 244 -23.70 14.95 8.80
C MET A 244 -22.55 14.37 9.63
N ASN A 245 -22.81 13.24 10.27
CA ASN A 245 -21.77 12.44 10.93
C ASN A 245 -20.93 11.72 9.86
N VAL A 246 -19.67 12.11 9.75
CA VAL A 246 -18.70 11.55 8.80
C VAL A 246 -17.87 10.47 9.48
N ILE A 247 -17.53 9.43 8.76
CA ILE A 247 -16.60 8.38 9.22
C ILE A 247 -15.20 8.96 9.44
N SER A 248 -14.33 8.21 10.13
CA SER A 248 -12.93 8.63 10.31
C SER A 248 -12.17 8.68 8.98
N GLU A 249 -11.15 9.53 8.93
CA GLU A 249 -10.29 9.72 7.76
C GLU A 249 -9.72 8.39 7.24
N ASP A 250 -9.18 7.54 8.12
CA ASP A 250 -8.60 6.24 7.72
C ASP A 250 -9.62 5.34 7.02
N ILE A 251 -10.87 5.34 7.49
CA ILE A 251 -11.94 4.55 6.89
C ILE A 251 -12.35 5.16 5.54
N LEU A 252 -12.42 6.48 5.46
CA LEU A 252 -12.74 7.19 4.21
C LEU A 252 -11.69 6.90 3.13
N ILE A 253 -10.39 6.94 3.47
CA ILE A 253 -9.28 6.55 2.58
C ILE A 253 -9.44 5.12 2.10
N ALA A 254 -9.73 4.18 3.02
CA ALA A 254 -9.92 2.77 2.67
C ALA A 254 -11.10 2.57 1.70
N TYR A 255 -12.21 3.30 1.90
CA TYR A 255 -13.38 3.21 1.03
C TYR A 255 -13.15 3.85 -0.33
N LEU A 256 -12.49 5.00 -0.41
CA LEU A 256 -12.06 5.61 -1.67
C LEU A 256 -11.13 4.68 -2.46
N THR A 257 -10.12 4.12 -1.79
CA THR A 257 -9.20 3.16 -2.40
C THR A 257 -9.94 1.93 -2.92
N SER A 258 -10.93 1.42 -2.17
CA SER A 258 -11.75 0.29 -2.59
C SER A 258 -12.64 0.64 -3.79
N ALA A 259 -13.26 1.81 -3.79
CA ALA A 259 -14.11 2.27 -4.89
C ALA A 259 -13.32 2.43 -6.20
N LEU A 260 -12.08 2.91 -6.11
CA LEU A 260 -11.16 3.08 -7.24
C LEU A 260 -10.47 1.77 -7.67
N SER A 261 -10.60 0.69 -6.92
CA SER A 261 -9.88 -0.57 -7.22
C SER A 261 -10.35 -1.28 -8.48
N SER A 262 -11.56 -1.02 -8.96
CA SER A 262 -12.12 -1.61 -10.18
C SER A 262 -11.88 -0.77 -11.43
N ASP A 263 -11.78 0.54 -11.24
CA ASP A 263 -11.49 1.53 -12.27
C ASP A 263 -10.71 2.68 -11.64
N ASN A 264 -9.41 2.76 -11.94
CA ASN A 264 -8.49 3.68 -11.29
C ASN A 264 -8.77 5.17 -11.58
N PHE A 265 -9.67 5.46 -12.51
CA PHE A 265 -10.05 6.82 -12.90
C PHE A 265 -11.41 7.24 -12.37
N ASN A 266 -12.27 6.29 -12.02
CA ASN A 266 -13.68 6.60 -11.82
C ASN A 266 -14.24 5.96 -10.55
N PHE A 267 -15.10 6.71 -9.87
CA PHE A 267 -15.93 6.21 -8.79
C PHE A 267 -17.27 6.95 -8.75
N THR A 268 -18.21 6.45 -7.97
CA THR A 268 -19.56 7.03 -7.86
C THR A 268 -19.78 7.58 -6.46
N ILE A 269 -20.34 8.78 -6.38
CA ILE A 269 -20.91 9.36 -5.17
C ILE A 269 -22.43 9.27 -5.26
N THR A 270 -23.05 8.83 -4.18
CA THR A 270 -24.51 8.78 -4.03
C THR A 270 -24.91 9.58 -2.81
N LEU A 271 -25.81 10.52 -2.99
CA LEU A 271 -26.53 11.21 -1.92
C LEU A 271 -27.91 10.56 -1.80
N GLY A 272 -28.41 10.32 -0.59
CA GLY A 272 -29.69 9.69 -0.42
C GLY A 272 -30.48 10.31 0.73
N ILE A 273 -31.81 10.32 0.56
CA ILE A 273 -32.79 10.72 1.58
C ILE A 273 -33.82 9.62 1.63
N ASP A 274 -33.96 9.01 2.78
CA ASP A 274 -34.96 8.01 3.10
C ASP A 274 -35.89 8.57 4.18
N ILE A 275 -37.18 8.51 3.96
CA ILE A 275 -38.22 8.95 4.90
C ILE A 275 -38.79 7.70 5.56
N TYR A 276 -39.06 7.77 6.82
CA TYR A 276 -39.88 6.84 7.54
C TYR A 276 -41.03 7.60 8.14
N SER A 277 -42.24 7.34 7.67
CA SER A 277 -43.51 7.83 8.24
C SER A 277 -44.33 6.63 8.66
N GLU A 278 -44.91 6.71 9.83
CA GLU A 278 -45.77 5.69 10.39
C GLU A 278 -47.00 6.31 11.02
N ASP A 279 -48.05 5.52 11.13
CA ASP A 279 -49.25 5.85 11.87
C ASP A 279 -48.92 5.87 13.36
N ASN A 280 -48.75 7.05 13.90
CA ASN A 280 -48.41 7.27 15.29
C ASN A 280 -49.46 8.16 16.02
N GLU A 281 -50.57 8.41 15.38
CA GLU A 281 -51.72 9.11 15.90
C GLU A 281 -52.95 8.21 16.00
N TYR A 282 -53.90 8.55 16.90
CA TYR A 282 -55.08 7.72 17.17
C TYR A 282 -56.15 7.75 16.07
N ASN A 283 -56.31 8.87 15.35
CA ASN A 283 -57.37 9.05 14.36
C ASN A 283 -56.81 9.02 12.93
N VAL A 284 -56.41 10.17 12.42
CA VAL A 284 -55.87 10.33 11.07
C VAL A 284 -54.52 11.03 11.19
N ASP A 285 -53.52 10.34 10.78
CA ASP A 285 -52.15 10.84 10.75
C ASP A 285 -51.80 11.40 9.37
N ILE A 286 -51.38 12.65 9.31
CA ILE A 286 -50.94 13.30 8.09
C ILE A 286 -49.68 14.11 8.36
N ASP A 287 -48.55 13.64 7.84
CA ASP A 287 -47.29 14.35 7.90
C ASP A 287 -46.89 14.96 6.58
N ARG A 288 -46.66 16.24 6.59
CA ARG A 288 -46.14 16.96 5.45
C ARG A 288 -44.65 17.24 5.60
N TRP A 289 -43.85 16.44 4.95
CA TRP A 289 -42.43 16.64 4.79
C TRP A 289 -42.19 17.77 3.77
N SER A 290 -42.08 19.00 4.25
CA SER A 290 -42.05 20.18 3.39
C SER A 290 -40.69 20.52 2.86
N SER A 291 -39.64 20.11 3.56
CA SER A 291 -38.25 20.39 3.18
C SER A 291 -37.32 19.39 3.81
N LEU A 292 -36.80 18.48 3.01
CA LEU A 292 -35.68 17.60 3.33
C LEU A 292 -34.57 17.88 2.31
N ILE A 293 -33.40 18.33 2.77
CA ILE A 293 -32.37 18.85 1.86
C ILE A 293 -31.00 18.34 2.28
N ILE A 294 -30.21 17.88 1.31
CA ILE A 294 -28.75 17.68 1.45
C ILE A 294 -28.06 18.80 0.69
N ARG A 295 -27.08 19.46 1.32
CA ARG A 295 -26.35 20.59 0.73
C ARG A 295 -24.89 20.66 1.17
N ASN A 296 -24.13 21.54 0.55
CA ASN A 296 -22.74 21.83 0.89
C ASN A 296 -21.86 20.56 0.93
N PHE A 297 -22.06 19.66 -0.04
CA PHE A 297 -21.23 18.48 -0.19
C PHE A 297 -19.83 18.89 -0.65
N ASN A 298 -18.83 18.44 0.08
CA ASN A 298 -17.42 18.61 -0.27
C ASN A 298 -16.64 17.33 0.08
N LEU A 299 -15.95 16.78 -0.88
CA LEU A 299 -14.99 15.68 -0.71
C LEU A 299 -13.65 16.13 -1.22
N THR A 300 -12.64 16.11 -0.37
CA THR A 300 -11.25 16.42 -0.72
C THR A 300 -10.37 15.26 -0.32
N PHE A 301 -9.43 14.89 -1.16
CA PHE A 301 -8.38 13.93 -0.81
C PHE A 301 -7.06 14.26 -1.51
N THR A 302 -5.97 13.92 -0.85
CA THR A 302 -4.61 14.05 -1.38
C THR A 302 -4.05 12.69 -1.76
N TYR A 303 -3.14 12.69 -2.71
CA TYR A 303 -2.48 11.47 -3.17
C TYR A 303 -1.00 11.71 -3.40
N GLU A 304 -0.25 10.63 -3.30
CA GLU A 304 1.17 10.57 -3.64
C GLU A 304 1.43 9.44 -4.62
N LYS A 305 2.49 9.60 -5.45
CA LYS A 305 2.94 8.50 -6.31
C LYS A 305 3.36 7.31 -5.47
N LYS A 306 2.91 6.14 -5.86
CA LYS A 306 3.33 4.87 -5.28
C LYS A 306 4.66 4.46 -5.89
N VAL A 307 5.67 4.30 -5.06
CA VAL A 307 6.95 3.70 -5.45
C VAL A 307 6.94 2.23 -5.07
N ASP A 308 7.16 1.36 -6.05
CA ASP A 308 7.05 -0.07 -5.82
C ASP A 308 8.35 -0.69 -5.30
N ARG A 309 8.20 -1.66 -4.38
CA ARG A 309 9.32 -2.46 -3.87
C ARG A 309 10.01 -3.22 -5.00
N TYR A 310 11.30 -3.47 -4.81
CA TYR A 310 12.19 -4.16 -5.75
C TYR A 310 12.51 -3.37 -7.01
N THR A 311 12.04 -2.14 -7.11
CA THR A 311 12.47 -1.21 -8.15
C THR A 311 13.96 -0.95 -8.02
N THR A 312 14.66 -1.00 -9.13
CA THR A 312 16.11 -0.77 -9.18
C THR A 312 16.50 0.07 -10.38
N ILE A 313 17.52 0.89 -10.15
CA ILE A 313 18.17 1.66 -11.20
C ILE A 313 19.68 1.65 -10.97
N SER A 314 20.45 1.50 -12.03
CA SER A 314 21.91 1.44 -11.94
C SER A 314 22.59 2.13 -13.10
N PHE A 315 23.76 2.69 -12.83
CA PHE A 315 24.75 3.00 -13.85
C PHE A 315 25.82 1.93 -13.82
N ASN A 316 26.07 1.34 -14.97
CA ASN A 316 27.04 0.26 -15.15
C ASN A 316 28.01 0.56 -16.27
N GLN A 317 29.24 0.08 -16.10
CA GLN A 317 30.26 0.06 -17.13
C GLN A 317 30.99 -1.28 -17.16
N ILE A 318 31.59 -1.58 -18.31
CA ILE A 318 32.46 -2.72 -18.49
C ILE A 318 33.88 -2.17 -18.77
N GLY A 319 34.79 -2.47 -17.87
CA GLY A 319 36.20 -2.13 -18.00
C GLY A 319 36.99 -3.28 -18.60
N ASP A 320 38.31 -3.09 -18.63
CA ASP A 320 39.26 -4.12 -19.11
C ASP A 320 39.29 -5.33 -18.18
N SER A 321 39.88 -6.43 -18.64
CA SER A 321 40.22 -7.60 -17.82
C SER A 321 41.66 -7.50 -17.30
N ILE A 322 41.92 -8.11 -16.14
CA ILE A 322 43.27 -8.31 -15.64
C ILE A 322 43.79 -9.62 -16.27
N THR A 323 44.59 -9.50 -17.33
CA THR A 323 45.08 -10.63 -18.10
C THR A 323 46.53 -10.98 -17.75
N GLY A 324 46.92 -12.21 -18.03
CA GLY A 324 48.29 -12.72 -17.89
C GLY A 324 48.39 -13.94 -16.98
N ASN A 325 49.04 -15.03 -17.44
CA ASN A 325 49.09 -16.28 -16.69
C ASN A 325 49.76 -16.14 -15.32
N ASN A 326 50.54 -15.08 -15.13
CA ASN A 326 51.34 -14.81 -13.93
C ASN A 326 50.87 -13.58 -13.15
N THR A 327 49.58 -13.23 -13.21
CA THR A 327 48.98 -12.14 -12.43
C THR A 327 48.29 -12.66 -11.20
N ARG A 328 48.50 -11.99 -10.06
CA ARG A 328 47.79 -12.24 -8.79
C ARG A 328 47.18 -10.95 -8.27
N ILE A 329 45.88 -10.94 -8.13
CA ILE A 329 45.14 -9.83 -7.52
C ILE A 329 45.42 -9.84 -6.02
N LEU A 330 45.82 -8.69 -5.48
CA LEU A 330 46.14 -8.51 -4.06
C LEU A 330 45.01 -7.86 -3.31
N ASP A 331 44.52 -6.76 -3.88
CA ASP A 331 43.50 -5.93 -3.26
C ASP A 331 42.70 -5.23 -4.33
N ALA A 332 41.39 -5.06 -4.05
CA ALA A 332 40.52 -4.21 -4.84
C ALA A 332 39.59 -3.43 -3.92
N ASN A 333 39.65 -2.13 -4.06
CA ASN A 333 38.86 -1.21 -3.23
C ASN A 333 38.04 -0.30 -4.11
N LEU A 334 36.72 -0.26 -3.84
CA LEU A 334 35.78 0.64 -4.50
C LEU A 334 35.40 1.79 -3.55
N ARG A 335 35.50 3.01 -4.04
CA ARG A 335 35.13 4.23 -3.30
C ARG A 335 34.20 5.07 -4.15
N PHE A 336 33.27 5.74 -3.53
CA PHE A 336 32.45 6.76 -4.16
C PHE A 336 31.91 7.72 -3.11
N LYS A 337 31.50 8.87 -3.57
CA LYS A 337 30.78 9.85 -2.79
C LYS A 337 29.33 9.89 -3.22
N TYR A 338 28.46 10.23 -2.30
CA TYR A 338 27.04 10.40 -2.55
C TYR A 338 26.46 11.56 -1.76
N LYS A 339 25.32 12.04 -2.25
CA LYS A 339 24.44 12.97 -1.51
C LYS A 339 22.99 12.67 -1.85
N ILE A 340 22.09 13.10 -0.98
CA ILE A 340 20.64 12.99 -1.16
C ILE A 340 20.06 14.38 -0.95
N ASP A 341 19.24 14.85 -1.87
CA ASP A 341 18.71 16.21 -1.88
C ASP A 341 17.59 16.45 -0.85
N GLN A 342 17.04 15.40 -0.28
CA GLN A 342 16.05 15.45 0.80
C GLN A 342 16.10 14.19 1.68
N ASN A 343 15.37 14.23 2.81
CA ASN A 343 15.35 13.11 3.75
C ASN A 343 14.76 11.86 3.09
N TRP A 344 15.44 10.73 3.26
CA TRP A 344 14.88 9.46 2.83
C TRP A 344 13.65 9.09 3.69
N THR A 345 12.63 8.52 3.06
CA THR A 345 11.39 8.13 3.73
C THR A 345 11.61 7.07 4.80
N ILE A 346 10.93 7.24 5.92
CA ILE A 346 10.92 6.24 7.01
C ILE A 346 10.16 4.96 6.62
N SER A 347 9.31 5.02 5.60
CA SER A 347 8.51 3.90 5.12
C SER A 347 9.31 2.87 4.34
N SER A 348 10.52 3.23 3.87
CA SER A 348 11.42 2.31 3.15
C SER A 348 12.84 2.28 3.76
N PRO A 349 12.97 1.84 5.03
CA PRO A 349 14.23 1.91 5.77
C PRO A 349 15.29 0.93 5.29
N ASN A 350 14.91 -0.04 4.46
CA ASN A 350 15.81 -1.09 3.96
C ASN A 350 16.35 -0.80 2.55
N SER A 351 15.93 0.31 1.96
CA SER A 351 16.45 0.75 0.67
C SER A 351 17.93 1.13 0.78
N GLU A 352 18.67 0.92 -0.30
CA GLU A 352 20.13 1.00 -0.23
C GLU A 352 20.78 1.31 -1.57
N ILE A 353 22.01 1.87 -1.52
CA ILE A 353 22.91 1.98 -2.66
C ILE A 353 23.80 0.75 -2.64
N ARG A 354 23.71 -0.08 -3.68
CA ARG A 354 24.44 -1.35 -3.84
C ARG A 354 25.62 -1.21 -4.79
N ILE A 355 26.65 -1.97 -4.51
CA ILE A 355 27.80 -2.18 -5.38
C ILE A 355 27.67 -3.54 -6.04
N ILE A 356 27.77 -3.60 -7.36
CA ILE A 356 27.71 -4.84 -8.12
C ILE A 356 28.97 -4.93 -8.97
N ILE A 357 29.74 -6.00 -8.78
CA ILE A 357 30.94 -6.32 -9.55
C ILE A 357 30.75 -7.69 -10.20
N ASN A 358 30.93 -7.78 -11.51
CA ASN A 358 30.80 -9.03 -12.27
C ASN A 358 29.48 -9.77 -11.97
N ASN A 359 28.34 -8.99 -11.92
CA ASN A 359 27.00 -9.43 -11.60
C ASN A 359 26.81 -9.96 -10.15
N ASN A 360 27.80 -9.79 -9.28
CA ASN A 360 27.72 -10.17 -7.88
C ASN A 360 27.55 -8.91 -7.02
N THR A 361 26.51 -8.89 -6.21
CA THR A 361 26.28 -7.80 -5.26
C THR A 361 27.23 -7.93 -4.07
N HIS A 362 27.89 -6.83 -3.73
CA HIS A 362 28.73 -6.75 -2.54
C HIS A 362 27.86 -6.89 -1.27
N SER A 363 28.40 -7.53 -0.24
CA SER A 363 27.67 -7.79 1.01
C SER A 363 27.35 -6.54 1.83
N GLU A 364 28.15 -5.50 1.67
CA GLU A 364 27.92 -4.20 2.31
C GLU A 364 27.29 -3.23 1.30
N ALA A 365 26.33 -2.46 1.78
CA ALA A 365 25.63 -1.44 1.00
C ALA A 365 25.46 -0.17 1.85
N VAL A 366 25.22 0.95 1.20
CA VAL A 366 24.89 2.20 1.88
C VAL A 366 23.38 2.21 2.14
N LYS A 367 22.99 2.09 3.40
CA LYS A 367 21.55 2.12 3.80
C LYS A 367 21.00 3.53 3.75
N LEU A 368 19.94 3.76 3.00
CA LEU A 368 19.34 5.09 2.83
C LEU A 368 18.63 5.60 4.09
N ARG A 369 18.12 4.71 4.94
CA ARG A 369 17.41 5.06 6.19
C ARG A 369 18.16 5.96 7.18
N SER A 370 19.49 5.96 7.07
CA SER A 370 20.35 6.67 8.03
C SER A 370 20.72 8.08 7.56
N TYR A 371 20.27 8.46 6.37
CA TYR A 371 20.74 9.69 5.74
C TYR A 371 19.64 10.73 5.68
N THR A 372 19.92 11.81 6.36
CA THR A 372 19.22 13.06 6.19
C THR A 372 19.77 13.80 4.98
N TYR A 373 19.01 14.75 4.48
CA TYR A 373 19.44 15.70 3.47
C TYR A 373 20.88 16.19 3.70
N SER A 374 21.66 16.23 2.65
CA SER A 374 23.02 16.78 2.66
C SER A 374 23.30 17.51 1.36
N ASP A 375 23.67 18.81 1.48
CA ASP A 375 24.10 19.63 0.35
C ASP A 375 25.45 19.22 -0.21
N THR A 376 26.26 18.52 0.59
CA THR A 376 27.63 18.15 0.26
C THR A 376 27.76 16.66 0.06
N PHE A 377 28.63 16.28 -0.87
CA PHE A 377 28.96 14.89 -1.08
C PHE A 377 29.70 14.32 0.14
N GLN A 378 29.27 13.15 0.57
CA GLN A 378 29.84 12.37 1.67
C GLN A 378 30.48 11.12 1.13
N ASP A 379 31.58 10.66 1.76
CA ASP A 379 32.15 9.36 1.43
C ASP A 379 31.16 8.25 1.83
N ALA A 380 30.87 7.36 0.90
CA ALA A 380 29.98 6.21 1.14
C ALA A 380 30.53 5.27 2.24
N LYS A 381 31.85 5.17 2.31
CA LYS A 381 32.59 4.48 3.36
C LYS A 381 34.00 5.07 3.42
N LEU A 382 34.47 5.46 4.60
CA LEU A 382 35.73 6.16 4.80
C LEU A 382 36.93 5.42 4.17
N ASP A 383 37.02 4.10 4.39
CA ASP A 383 38.08 3.26 3.85
C ASP A 383 37.74 2.61 2.51
N GLY A 384 36.55 2.89 1.96
CA GLY A 384 36.01 2.23 0.78
C GLY A 384 35.52 0.80 1.06
N PHE A 385 35.07 0.13 0.00
CA PHE A 385 34.52 -1.22 0.03
C PHE A 385 35.55 -2.20 -0.52
N ASN A 386 35.92 -3.20 0.27
CA ASN A 386 36.83 -4.26 -0.20
C ASN A 386 36.06 -5.22 -1.11
N VAL A 387 36.32 -5.11 -2.40
CA VAL A 387 35.68 -5.89 -3.45
C VAL A 387 36.63 -6.97 -4.06
N THR A 388 37.76 -7.23 -3.42
CA THR A 388 38.80 -8.12 -3.91
C THR A 388 38.24 -9.49 -4.28
N ALA A 389 37.35 -10.04 -3.47
CA ALA A 389 36.74 -11.36 -3.71
C ALA A 389 35.82 -11.40 -4.95
N LEU A 390 35.39 -10.24 -5.45
CA LEU A 390 34.50 -10.12 -6.62
C LEU A 390 35.26 -9.89 -7.92
N ILE A 391 36.56 -9.60 -7.85
CA ILE A 391 37.39 -9.39 -9.03
C ILE A 391 37.89 -10.75 -9.55
N LEU A 392 37.52 -11.05 -10.78
CA LEU A 392 37.93 -12.26 -11.46
C LEU A 392 39.04 -11.92 -12.46
N LYS A 393 40.06 -12.80 -12.52
CA LYS A 393 41.10 -12.70 -13.51
C LYS A 393 40.59 -13.14 -14.88
N ASP A 394 41.13 -12.55 -15.95
CA ASP A 394 40.83 -12.87 -17.35
C ASP A 394 39.35 -12.67 -17.76
N VAL A 395 38.59 -11.91 -16.94
CA VAL A 395 37.21 -11.52 -17.20
C VAL A 395 37.14 -9.99 -17.19
N ASN A 396 36.43 -9.43 -18.14
CA ASN A 396 36.15 -8.00 -18.15
C ASN A 396 35.42 -7.62 -16.87
N ILE A 397 35.95 -6.61 -16.17
CA ILE A 397 35.40 -6.20 -14.88
C ILE A 397 34.21 -5.32 -15.15
N SER A 398 33.02 -5.86 -14.93
CA SER A 398 31.80 -5.06 -14.93
C SER A 398 31.56 -4.45 -13.55
N THR A 399 31.32 -3.15 -13.50
CA THR A 399 31.05 -2.41 -12.26
C THR A 399 29.76 -1.66 -12.41
N ALA A 400 28.87 -1.80 -11.42
CA ALA A 400 27.66 -1.02 -11.35
C ALA A 400 27.42 -0.45 -9.93
N ILE A 401 26.91 0.76 -9.89
CA ILE A 401 26.27 1.36 -8.71
C ILE A 401 24.77 1.33 -8.94
N GLN A 402 24.04 0.79 -7.99
CA GLN A 402 22.60 0.57 -8.07
C GLN A 402 21.89 1.16 -6.86
N VAL A 403 20.82 1.90 -7.11
CA VAL A 403 19.80 2.21 -6.09
C VAL A 403 18.77 1.10 -6.11
N TYR A 404 18.49 0.53 -4.94
CA TYR A 404 17.52 -0.53 -4.72
C TYR A 404 16.44 -0.09 -3.73
N ILE A 405 15.20 -0.17 -4.16
CA ILE A 405 14.02 0.13 -3.35
C ILE A 405 13.54 -1.15 -2.70
N ALA A 406 13.58 -1.22 -1.37
CA ALA A 406 13.25 -2.44 -0.63
C ALA A 406 11.77 -2.58 -0.30
N ASP A 407 11.09 -1.48 -0.04
CA ASP A 407 9.71 -1.43 0.45
C ASP A 407 8.88 -0.52 -0.46
N SER A 408 7.57 -0.78 -0.60
CA SER A 408 6.67 0.13 -1.31
C SER A 408 6.25 1.27 -0.38
N PHE A 409 6.17 2.49 -0.92
CA PHE A 409 5.79 3.69 -0.16
C PHE A 409 5.21 4.78 -1.08
N GLY A 410 4.52 5.75 -0.47
CA GLY A 410 4.10 6.97 -1.14
C GLY A 410 5.24 7.99 -1.17
N LEU A 411 5.34 8.72 -2.26
CA LEU A 411 6.34 9.75 -2.45
C LEU A 411 5.73 10.98 -3.14
N GLY A 412 5.64 12.09 -2.39
CA GLY A 412 5.07 13.33 -2.91
C GLY A 412 6.04 14.12 -3.77
N GLU A 413 7.33 14.10 -3.45
CA GLU A 413 8.35 14.84 -4.17
C GLU A 413 9.49 13.92 -4.62
N THR A 414 10.00 14.14 -5.82
CA THR A 414 11.10 13.34 -6.38
C THR A 414 12.35 13.47 -5.53
N ILE A 415 12.93 12.34 -5.10
CA ILE A 415 14.20 12.27 -4.38
C ILE A 415 15.33 12.05 -5.38
N ILE A 416 16.40 12.85 -5.27
CA ILE A 416 17.59 12.73 -6.10
C ILE A 416 18.76 12.22 -5.24
N ILE A 417 19.28 11.06 -5.62
CA ILE A 417 20.51 10.50 -5.07
C ILE A 417 21.61 10.75 -6.09
N SER A 418 22.57 11.59 -5.76
CA SER A 418 23.70 11.91 -6.62
C SER A 418 24.93 11.11 -6.20
N ILE A 419 25.64 10.54 -7.17
CA ILE A 419 26.91 9.81 -6.98
C ILE A 419 28.01 10.54 -7.74
N ASP A 420 29.17 10.64 -7.12
CA ASP A 420 30.37 11.22 -7.70
C ASP A 420 31.62 10.48 -7.22
N ASP A 421 32.76 10.76 -7.83
CA ASP A 421 34.07 10.22 -7.45
C ASP A 421 34.08 8.70 -7.29
N LEU A 422 33.53 7.97 -8.26
CA LEU A 422 33.49 6.50 -8.24
C LEU A 422 34.81 5.92 -8.76
N TYR A 423 35.62 5.38 -7.88
CA TYR A 423 36.91 4.77 -8.18
C TYR A 423 36.91 3.30 -7.79
N LEU A 424 37.37 2.44 -8.70
CA LEU A 424 37.73 1.06 -8.42
C LEU A 424 39.24 0.91 -8.54
N THR A 425 39.93 0.96 -7.43
CA THR A 425 41.38 0.80 -7.38
C THR A 425 41.72 -0.68 -7.20
N ILE A 426 42.48 -1.25 -8.12
CA ILE A 426 42.91 -2.64 -8.05
C ILE A 426 44.44 -2.71 -8.03
N SER A 427 44.96 -3.42 -7.04
CA SER A 427 46.37 -3.76 -6.89
C SER A 427 46.60 -5.21 -7.23
N TYR A 428 47.52 -5.48 -8.13
CA TYR A 428 47.89 -6.84 -8.53
C TYR A 428 49.39 -6.96 -8.81
N ILE A 429 49.90 -8.16 -8.64
CA ILE A 429 51.27 -8.50 -8.97
C ILE A 429 51.30 -9.15 -10.33
N LEU A 430 52.18 -8.65 -11.19
CA LEU A 430 52.56 -9.31 -12.42
C LEU A 430 53.82 -10.12 -12.16
N ILE A 431 53.73 -11.43 -12.27
CA ILE A 431 54.85 -12.33 -12.12
C ILE A 431 55.39 -12.62 -13.53
N THR A 432 56.62 -12.20 -13.80
CA THR A 432 57.19 -12.22 -15.15
C THR A 432 57.77 -13.56 -15.58
N GLU A 433 57.73 -14.58 -14.74
CA GLU A 433 58.12 -15.95 -15.12
C GLU A 433 57.01 -16.97 -14.80
N ASP A 434 56.73 -17.78 -15.78
CA ASP A 434 55.69 -18.81 -15.78
C ASP A 434 56.13 -20.04 -14.95
N LEU A 435 55.93 -20.00 -13.64
CA LEU A 435 56.35 -21.11 -12.77
C LEU A 435 55.21 -21.74 -11.97
N LEU A 436 53.97 -21.37 -12.25
CA LEU A 436 52.85 -22.01 -11.59
C LEU A 436 52.26 -23.12 -12.47
N GLU A 437 52.53 -24.34 -12.09
CA GLU A 437 52.02 -25.55 -12.73
C GLU A 437 50.47 -25.64 -12.74
N PRO A 438 49.83 -26.16 -13.80
CA PRO A 438 48.36 -26.24 -13.94
C PRO A 438 47.65 -26.92 -12.78
N TRP A 439 48.32 -27.80 -12.05
CA TRP A 439 47.73 -28.52 -10.90
C TRP A 439 47.49 -27.64 -9.66
N LEU A 440 48.21 -26.53 -9.50
CA LEU A 440 48.00 -25.58 -8.41
C LEU A 440 46.70 -24.80 -8.61
N TYR A 441 46.37 -24.49 -9.86
CA TYR A 441 45.09 -23.88 -10.21
C TYR A 441 43.91 -24.81 -9.92
N ALA A 442 44.08 -26.12 -10.22
CA ALA A 442 43.05 -27.10 -9.90
C ALA A 442 42.77 -27.19 -8.38
N GLY A 443 43.82 -27.10 -7.55
CA GLY A 443 43.70 -27.10 -6.10
C GLY A 443 42.93 -25.87 -5.56
N LEU A 444 43.24 -24.69 -6.07
CA LEU A 444 42.54 -23.44 -5.71
C LEU A 444 41.08 -23.42 -6.19
N PHE A 445 40.82 -24.01 -7.38
CA PHE A 445 39.47 -24.15 -7.91
C PHE A 445 38.58 -25.05 -7.03
N ILE A 446 39.15 -26.13 -6.52
CA ILE A 446 38.49 -27.06 -5.61
C ILE A 446 38.14 -26.35 -4.26
N ILE A 447 39.09 -25.56 -3.74
CA ILE A 447 38.86 -24.79 -2.51
C ILE A 447 37.79 -23.71 -2.71
N ALA A 448 37.85 -22.98 -3.82
CA ALA A 448 36.84 -21.96 -4.16
C ALA A 448 35.46 -22.57 -4.39
N ALA A 449 35.39 -23.75 -5.03
CA ALA A 449 34.14 -24.49 -5.22
C ALA A 449 33.55 -24.96 -3.89
N MET A 450 34.40 -25.44 -2.95
CA MET A 450 33.93 -25.79 -1.60
C MET A 450 33.40 -24.58 -0.83
N ILE A 451 34.10 -23.45 -0.89
CA ILE A 451 33.64 -22.19 -0.22
C ILE A 451 32.33 -21.71 -0.85
N THR A 452 32.23 -21.72 -2.18
CA THR A 452 31.03 -21.31 -2.89
C THR A 452 29.84 -22.22 -2.56
N THR A 453 30.09 -23.52 -2.42
CA THR A 453 29.08 -24.51 -2.02
C THR A 453 28.56 -24.24 -0.59
N VAL A 454 29.47 -23.93 0.33
CA VAL A 454 29.14 -23.59 1.72
C VAL A 454 28.37 -22.27 1.77
N ILE A 455 28.82 -21.23 1.06
CA ILE A 455 28.14 -19.94 0.99
C ILE A 455 26.75 -20.07 0.37
N THR A 456 26.65 -20.83 -0.73
CA THR A 456 25.38 -21.11 -1.41
C THR A 456 24.43 -21.90 -0.49
N GLY A 457 24.95 -22.88 0.23
CA GLY A 457 24.20 -23.63 1.24
C GLY A 457 23.69 -22.73 2.39
N LEU A 458 24.53 -21.85 2.90
CA LEU A 458 24.16 -20.86 3.93
C LEU A 458 23.16 -19.83 3.38
N LEU A 459 23.32 -19.39 2.12
CA LEU A 459 22.39 -18.47 1.47
C LEU A 459 21.00 -19.12 1.25
N ILE A 460 21.00 -20.38 0.83
CA ILE A 460 19.76 -21.16 0.68
C ILE A 460 19.10 -21.39 2.06
N ALA A 461 19.89 -21.71 3.08
CA ALA A 461 19.42 -21.83 4.46
C ALA A 461 18.86 -20.49 4.99
N TYR A 462 19.58 -19.39 4.75
CA TYR A 462 19.13 -18.04 5.07
C TYR A 462 17.82 -17.69 4.37
N ILE A 463 17.74 -17.91 3.04
CA ILE A 463 16.53 -17.63 2.24
C ILE A 463 15.35 -18.52 2.67
N LYS A 464 15.58 -19.80 2.97
CA LYS A 464 14.51 -20.72 3.36
C LYS A 464 14.06 -20.58 4.81
N VAL A 465 14.98 -20.26 5.71
CA VAL A 465 14.69 -20.32 7.16
C VAL A 465 14.58 -18.95 7.82
N TRP A 466 15.40 -17.95 7.47
CA TRP A 466 15.51 -16.70 8.23
C TRP A 466 14.98 -15.44 7.54
N ARG A 467 14.90 -15.42 6.22
CA ARG A 467 14.55 -14.21 5.45
C ARG A 467 13.17 -13.63 5.77
N PHE A 468 12.28 -14.44 6.35
CA PHE A 468 10.97 -13.92 6.72
C PHE A 468 10.62 -14.30 8.17
N PRO A 469 10.39 -13.33 9.05
CA PRO A 469 9.86 -13.55 10.38
C PRO A 469 8.57 -14.37 10.35
N ILE A 470 8.31 -15.13 11.41
CA ILE A 470 7.13 -16.01 11.55
C ILE A 470 5.80 -15.33 11.12
N PRO A 471 5.57 -14.03 11.43
CA PRO A 471 4.36 -13.34 10.97
C PRO A 471 4.23 -13.26 9.45
N ILE A 472 5.33 -12.98 8.74
CA ILE A 472 5.33 -12.88 7.25
C ILE A 472 5.12 -14.25 6.60
N ARG A 473 5.65 -15.33 7.19
CA ARG A 473 5.38 -16.71 6.72
C ARG A 473 3.91 -17.08 6.86
N LYS A 474 3.27 -16.68 7.96
CA LYS A 474 1.83 -16.87 8.18
C LYS A 474 1.00 -16.12 7.12
N VAL A 475 1.33 -14.87 6.83
CA VAL A 475 0.66 -14.06 5.80
C VAL A 475 0.85 -14.64 4.39
N ARG A 476 2.05 -15.11 4.03
CA ARG A 476 2.32 -15.77 2.73
C ARG A 476 1.60 -17.11 2.58
N LYS A 477 1.59 -17.92 3.64
CA LYS A 477 0.85 -19.19 3.66
C LYS A 477 -0.65 -18.94 3.51
N HIS A 478 -1.15 -17.91 4.16
CA HIS A 478 -2.52 -17.42 4.09
C HIS A 478 -2.89 -16.92 2.68
N LYS A 479 -2.01 -16.11 2.06
CA LYS A 479 -2.21 -15.64 0.69
C LYS A 479 -2.19 -16.78 -0.34
N LYS A 480 -1.36 -17.81 -0.12
CA LYS A 480 -1.30 -18.99 -0.99
C LYS A 480 -2.54 -19.86 -0.82
N ALA A 481 -3.01 -20.05 0.41
CA ALA A 481 -4.26 -20.77 0.69
C ALA A 481 -5.49 -20.09 0.08
N LEU A 482 -5.50 -18.74 0.05
CA LEU A 482 -6.53 -17.93 -0.64
C LEU A 482 -6.52 -18.09 -2.15
N LEU A 483 -5.34 -18.28 -2.76
CA LEU A 483 -5.21 -18.47 -4.20
C LEU A 483 -5.53 -19.91 -4.64
N ASP A 484 -5.28 -20.88 -3.76
CA ASP A 484 -5.44 -22.31 -4.07
C ASP A 484 -6.82 -22.87 -3.66
N GLU A 485 -7.71 -22.07 -3.02
CA GLU A 485 -9.04 -22.47 -2.51
C GLU A 485 -9.06 -23.77 -1.68
N LYS A 486 -7.90 -24.16 -1.11
CA LYS A 486 -7.69 -25.51 -0.59
C LYS A 486 -7.75 -25.66 0.93
N ASP A 487 -7.96 -24.58 1.68
CA ASP A 487 -7.97 -24.69 3.14
C ASP A 487 -9.19 -23.97 3.75
N PRO A 488 -10.27 -24.71 4.03
CA PRO A 488 -11.49 -24.17 4.63
C PRO A 488 -11.31 -23.79 6.12
N ASP A 489 -10.24 -24.24 6.79
CA ASP A 489 -10.04 -24.03 8.23
C ASP A 489 -9.19 -22.80 8.60
N VAL A 490 -8.59 -22.17 7.62
CA VAL A 490 -7.95 -20.89 7.88
C VAL A 490 -9.07 -19.86 8.04
N LYS A 491 -9.41 -19.51 9.26
CA LYS A 491 -10.21 -18.31 9.58
C LYS A 491 -9.47 -17.08 9.05
N ILE A 492 -9.50 -16.93 7.76
CA ILE A 492 -9.17 -15.71 7.09
C ILE A 492 -10.20 -14.74 7.64
N ILE A 493 -9.72 -13.69 8.27
CA ILE A 493 -10.48 -12.47 8.23
C ILE A 493 -10.37 -12.03 6.77
N SER A 494 -11.19 -12.65 5.94
CA SER A 494 -11.36 -12.27 4.55
C SER A 494 -11.68 -10.78 4.55
N ARG A 495 -11.46 -10.11 3.43
CA ARG A 495 -12.03 -8.78 3.20
C ARG A 495 -13.49 -8.74 3.65
N GLU A 496 -14.21 -9.82 3.44
CA GLU A 496 -15.57 -10.08 3.88
C GLU A 496 -15.69 -10.14 5.41
N GLY A 497 -14.77 -10.73 6.14
CA GLY A 497 -14.79 -10.77 7.61
C GLY A 497 -14.42 -9.44 8.25
N ALA A 498 -13.52 -8.67 7.65
CA ALA A 498 -13.22 -7.30 8.06
C ALA A 498 -14.38 -6.35 7.68
N PHE A 499 -14.96 -6.53 6.49
CA PHE A 499 -16.15 -5.85 6.02
C PHE A 499 -17.34 -6.15 6.93
N LYS A 500 -17.63 -7.42 7.23
CA LYS A 500 -18.70 -7.80 8.16
C LYS A 500 -18.50 -7.23 9.55
N ARG A 501 -17.28 -7.13 10.05
CA ARG A 501 -17.01 -6.58 11.38
C ARG A 501 -17.19 -5.06 11.45
N ASN A 502 -16.72 -4.34 10.44
CA ASN A 502 -16.75 -2.88 10.43
C ASN A 502 -18.05 -2.35 9.82
N TYR A 503 -18.53 -2.98 8.77
CA TYR A 503 -19.73 -2.58 8.04
C TYR A 503 -21.00 -3.07 8.72
N ALA A 504 -21.03 -4.25 9.34
CA ALA A 504 -22.18 -4.72 10.11
C ALA A 504 -22.49 -3.80 11.29
N GLY A 505 -21.48 -3.21 11.91
CA GLY A 505 -21.65 -2.21 12.96
C GLY A 505 -22.30 -0.91 12.45
N GLU A 506 -21.91 -0.45 11.26
CA GLU A 506 -22.47 0.77 10.65
C GLU A 506 -23.84 0.53 10.03
N ILE A 507 -24.06 -0.59 9.36
CA ILE A 507 -25.40 -0.99 8.89
C ILE A 507 -26.32 -1.19 10.08
N ASP A 508 -25.84 -1.75 11.17
CA ASP A 508 -26.62 -1.95 12.38
C ASP A 508 -27.02 -0.62 13.04
N LYS A 509 -26.13 0.34 13.07
CA LYS A 509 -26.43 1.72 13.49
C LYS A 509 -27.44 2.37 12.54
N THR A 510 -27.20 2.30 11.24
CA THR A 510 -28.06 2.91 10.21
C THR A 510 -29.45 2.26 10.18
N ALA A 511 -29.53 0.93 10.32
CA ALA A 511 -30.82 0.25 10.40
C ALA A 511 -31.58 0.54 11.70
N LYS A 512 -30.88 0.75 12.81
CA LYS A 512 -31.50 1.26 14.05
C LYS A 512 -32.01 2.66 13.87
N ILE A 513 -31.25 3.50 13.18
CA ILE A 513 -31.60 4.87 12.84
C ILE A 513 -32.85 4.90 11.91
N LEU A 514 -32.84 4.13 10.82
CA LEU A 514 -33.94 4.05 9.85
C LEU A 514 -35.25 3.50 10.44
N LYS A 515 -35.19 2.59 11.39
CA LYS A 515 -36.36 1.98 12.02
C LYS A 515 -36.87 2.73 13.25
N GLY A 516 -36.12 3.72 13.74
CA GLY A 516 -36.53 4.50 14.92
C GLY A 516 -36.75 3.67 16.20
N THR A 517 -36.34 2.40 16.21
CA THR A 517 -36.56 1.51 17.37
C THR A 517 -35.26 0.96 17.90
N PRO A 518 -34.94 1.15 19.17
CA PRO A 518 -33.85 0.43 19.82
C PRO A 518 -34.18 -1.04 20.09
N LEU A 519 -35.43 -1.50 19.95
CA LEU A 519 -35.82 -2.71 20.68
C LEU A 519 -36.14 -3.94 19.84
N ASP A 520 -36.61 -3.88 18.63
CA ASP A 520 -37.10 -5.10 17.96
C ASP A 520 -36.62 -5.36 16.53
N GLY A 521 -35.61 -4.67 16.10
CA GLY A 521 -35.05 -4.83 14.75
C GLY A 521 -34.32 -6.14 14.46
N LYS A 522 -34.37 -7.14 15.33
CA LYS A 522 -33.54 -8.34 15.20
C LYS A 522 -33.99 -9.28 14.09
N ILE A 523 -35.28 -9.36 13.81
CA ILE A 523 -35.84 -10.40 12.92
C ILE A 523 -35.74 -10.03 11.44
N GLU A 524 -35.98 -8.78 11.08
CA GLU A 524 -35.88 -8.34 9.68
C GLU A 524 -34.44 -8.07 9.23
N LYS A 525 -33.60 -7.62 10.14
CA LYS A 525 -32.17 -7.50 9.88
C LYS A 525 -31.52 -8.82 9.49
N ASP A 526 -31.83 -9.89 10.22
CA ASP A 526 -31.29 -11.22 9.93
C ASP A 526 -31.70 -11.75 8.56
N LYS A 527 -32.84 -11.30 8.02
CA LYS A 527 -33.28 -11.67 6.67
C LYS A 527 -32.52 -10.91 5.58
N LEU A 528 -32.39 -9.59 5.71
CA LEU A 528 -31.64 -8.75 4.76
C LEU A 528 -30.18 -9.16 4.68
N PHE A 529 -29.53 -9.34 5.83
CA PHE A 529 -28.14 -9.76 5.88
C PHE A 529 -27.90 -11.19 5.41
N LYS A 530 -28.89 -12.10 5.58
CA LYS A 530 -28.79 -13.46 5.06
C LYS A 530 -28.96 -13.52 3.55
N GLU A 531 -29.75 -12.65 2.96
CA GLU A 531 -29.90 -12.56 1.50
C GLU A 531 -28.68 -11.92 0.84
N GLU A 532 -28.17 -10.82 1.37
CA GLU A 532 -26.92 -10.20 0.88
C GLU A 532 -25.72 -11.14 1.03
N ALA A 533 -25.60 -11.84 2.16
CA ALA A 533 -24.54 -12.83 2.36
C ALA A 533 -24.65 -14.05 1.41
N LYS A 534 -25.83 -14.35 0.89
CA LYS A 534 -26.03 -15.38 -0.16
C LYS A 534 -25.64 -14.87 -1.54
N THR A 535 -25.87 -13.60 -1.83
CA THR A 535 -25.53 -12.97 -3.12
C THR A 535 -24.02 -12.80 -3.28
N ILE A 536 -23.30 -12.58 -2.17
CA ILE A 536 -21.84 -12.47 -2.15
C ILE A 536 -21.14 -13.85 -2.28
N LYS A 537 -21.85 -14.96 -2.05
CA LYS A 537 -21.30 -16.33 -2.20
C LYS A 537 -21.50 -16.95 -3.59
N LYS A 538 -22.17 -16.29 -4.49
CA LYS A 538 -22.24 -16.63 -5.91
C LYS A 538 -21.33 -15.70 -6.71
#